data_778b85a988a511deaa0893439a9d8f27
#
_entry.id   778b85a988a511deaa0893439a9d8f27
#
_cell.length_a   1.000
_cell.length_b   1.000
_cell.length_c   1.000
_cell.angle_alpha   90.00
_cell.angle_beta   90.00
_cell.angle_gamma   90.00
#
_symmetry.space_group_name_H-M   'P 1'
#
loop_
_entity.id
_entity.type
_entity.pdbx_description
1 polymer ?
#
loop_
_entity_poly.entity_id
_entity_poly.type
_entity_poly.pdbx_seq_one_letter_code
_entity_poly.pdbx_strand_id
1 'polypeptide(L)'
;MWGALPLVFCLGLAYGKRGLTSPDFQFAPLMLLQILMLSFPICLITFGLNDIHDYASDRINPRKRGMEGILLPVQYHKLVQRAVLSAAVIFCILSFATLSLLNVFFAVTLLTLSYVYSTPPWRLKTKPPLDAVVAGIIGFMSPFSLGYSFVDDATALPLHAYLFTFCVMSLHAFSTIMDYDVDKISGDRTFAVAFGKRTAAFFPAMIFSFSVFFIHILYVKVFFVFCIFLFIIIFFIPSERMARYAFLSIFIGAIIVVSIWIGELIIHLKRVCWL
;
A
#
# COMPACT_ATOMS: atom_id res chain seq x y z
N MET A 1 -1.96 2.26 -8.41
CA MET A 1 -2.03 2.18 -6.92
C MET A 1 -3.45 2.32 -6.33
N TRP A 2 -4.37 3.03 -7.00
CA TRP A 2 -5.73 3.35 -6.49
C TRP A 2 -6.62 2.14 -6.13
N GLY A 3 -6.37 0.96 -6.67
CA GLY A 3 -7.14 -0.26 -6.39
C GLY A 3 -6.51 -1.21 -5.36
N ALA A 4 -5.31 -0.89 -4.83
CA ALA A 4 -4.59 -1.82 -3.97
C ALA A 4 -5.19 -1.94 -2.56
N LEU A 5 -5.61 -0.83 -1.95
CA LEU A 5 -6.13 -0.86 -0.58
C LEU A 5 -7.39 -1.71 -0.41
N PRO A 6 -8.41 -1.65 -1.33
CA PRO A 6 -9.54 -2.58 -1.30
C PRO A 6 -9.14 -4.05 -1.40
N LEU A 7 -8.15 -4.38 -2.24
CA LEU A 7 -7.66 -5.75 -2.38
C LEU A 7 -6.97 -6.24 -1.11
N VAL A 8 -6.18 -5.38 -0.46
CA VAL A 8 -5.53 -5.70 0.82
C VAL A 8 -6.56 -5.87 1.94
N PHE A 9 -7.63 -5.06 1.94
CA PHE A 9 -8.77 -5.26 2.84
C PHE A 9 -9.44 -6.63 2.61
N CYS A 10 -9.71 -6.99 1.36
CA CYS A 10 -10.27 -8.32 1.01
C CYS A 10 -9.33 -9.45 1.42
N LEU A 11 -8.00 -9.26 1.35
CA LEU A 11 -7.04 -10.21 1.87
C LEU A 11 -7.20 -10.38 3.39
N GLY A 12 -7.40 -9.30 4.14
CA GLY A 12 -7.70 -9.35 5.57
C GLY A 12 -8.98 -10.15 5.87
N LEU A 13 -10.04 -9.94 5.08
CA LEU A 13 -11.27 -10.74 5.17
C LEU A 13 -11.02 -12.23 4.90
N ALA A 14 -10.08 -12.59 4.03
CA ALA A 14 -9.79 -13.98 3.70
C ALA A 14 -9.01 -14.71 4.80
N TYR A 15 -8.25 -13.99 5.64
CA TYR A 15 -7.40 -14.56 6.67
C TYR A 15 -8.11 -14.92 7.99
N GLY A 16 -9.27 -14.34 8.26
CA GLY A 16 -10.00 -14.59 9.51
C GLY A 16 -10.76 -15.90 9.51
N LYS A 17 -11.01 -16.46 10.68
CA LYS A 17 -11.72 -17.75 10.86
C LYS A 17 -13.13 -17.75 10.26
N ARG A 18 -13.81 -16.59 10.25
CA ARG A 18 -15.14 -16.37 9.66
C ARG A 18 -15.04 -15.60 8.35
N GLY A 19 -13.91 -15.74 7.66
CA GLY A 19 -13.58 -14.96 6.48
C GLY A 19 -14.23 -15.45 5.19
N LEU A 20 -13.81 -14.89 4.07
CA LEU A 20 -14.36 -15.12 2.71
C LEU A 20 -14.46 -16.59 2.29
N THR A 21 -13.70 -17.48 2.91
CA THR A 21 -13.71 -18.93 2.64
C THR A 21 -14.67 -19.71 3.55
N SER A 22 -15.32 -19.04 4.51
CA SER A 22 -16.30 -19.67 5.40
C SER A 22 -17.65 -19.82 4.69
N PRO A 23 -18.37 -20.96 4.84
CA PRO A 23 -19.70 -21.15 4.27
C PRO A 23 -20.72 -20.12 4.77
N ASP A 24 -20.55 -19.64 6.00
CA ASP A 24 -21.46 -18.68 6.64
C ASP A 24 -21.07 -17.21 6.40
N PHE A 25 -20.07 -16.95 5.57
CA PHE A 25 -19.62 -15.58 5.31
C PHE A 25 -20.66 -14.79 4.53
N GLN A 26 -20.99 -13.61 5.05
CA GLN A 26 -21.85 -12.63 4.39
C GLN A 26 -21.20 -11.24 4.41
N PHE A 27 -21.30 -10.53 3.29
CA PHE A 27 -20.87 -9.12 3.23
C PHE A 27 -21.82 -8.23 4.02
N ALA A 28 -21.37 -7.74 5.16
CA ALA A 28 -22.11 -6.70 5.88
C ALA A 28 -22.04 -5.35 5.12
N PRO A 29 -23.11 -4.51 5.19
CA PRO A 29 -23.08 -3.20 4.54
C PRO A 29 -21.88 -2.33 4.92
N LEU A 30 -21.44 -2.37 6.18
CA LEU A 30 -20.26 -1.62 6.63
C LEU A 30 -18.96 -2.10 5.99
N MET A 31 -18.80 -3.41 5.70
CA MET A 31 -17.66 -3.92 4.94
C MET A 31 -17.62 -3.31 3.54
N LEU A 32 -18.76 -3.34 2.83
CA LEU A 32 -18.85 -2.79 1.47
C LEU A 32 -18.58 -1.29 1.44
N LEU A 33 -19.12 -0.55 2.39
CA LEU A 33 -18.87 0.87 2.52
C LEU A 33 -17.40 1.18 2.80
N GLN A 34 -16.71 0.41 3.66
CA GLN A 34 -15.29 0.58 3.90
C GLN A 34 -14.44 0.21 2.69
N ILE A 35 -14.79 -0.84 1.95
CA ILE A 35 -14.13 -1.18 0.67
C ILE A 35 -14.24 -0.02 -0.32
N LEU A 36 -15.44 0.56 -0.47
CA LEU A 36 -15.66 1.73 -1.32
C LEU A 36 -14.85 2.95 -0.87
N MET A 37 -14.79 3.21 0.44
CA MET A 37 -14.00 4.30 0.99
C MET A 37 -12.50 4.10 0.78
N LEU A 38 -11.99 2.88 0.92
CA LEU A 38 -10.58 2.54 0.68
C LEU A 38 -10.16 2.66 -0.80
N SER A 39 -11.10 2.71 -1.73
CA SER A 39 -10.84 2.94 -3.15
C SER A 39 -10.42 4.40 -3.41
N PHE A 40 -11.26 5.19 -4.08
CA PHE A 40 -10.93 6.58 -4.42
C PHE A 40 -10.86 7.52 -3.20
N PRO A 41 -11.81 7.53 -2.22
CA PRO A 41 -11.81 8.54 -1.16
C PRO A 41 -10.56 8.53 -0.26
N ILE A 42 -10.12 7.36 0.19
CA ILE A 42 -8.91 7.25 1.04
C ILE A 42 -7.63 7.46 0.21
N CYS A 43 -7.61 6.98 -1.03
CA CYS A 43 -6.50 7.29 -1.93
C CYS A 43 -6.36 8.81 -2.19
N LEU A 44 -7.48 9.54 -2.24
CA LEU A 44 -7.45 11.01 -2.33
C LEU A 44 -6.79 11.64 -1.10
N ILE A 45 -7.00 11.11 0.11
CA ILE A 45 -6.31 11.59 1.32
C ILE A 45 -4.81 11.41 1.17
N THR A 46 -4.36 10.22 0.78
CA THR A 46 -2.94 9.89 0.68
C THR A 46 -2.25 10.65 -0.45
N PHE A 47 -2.81 10.60 -1.66
CA PHE A 47 -2.18 11.15 -2.86
C PHE A 47 -2.58 12.59 -3.13
N GLY A 48 -3.83 12.99 -2.85
CA GLY A 48 -4.28 14.36 -3.07
C GLY A 48 -3.59 15.35 -2.14
N LEU A 49 -3.35 15.01 -0.86
CA LEU A 49 -2.55 15.83 0.05
C LEU A 49 -1.09 15.88 -0.42
N ASN A 50 -0.55 14.74 -0.91
CA ASN A 50 0.79 14.71 -1.47
C ASN A 50 0.94 15.67 -2.65
N ASP A 51 0.02 15.61 -3.62
CA ASP A 51 0.04 16.47 -4.82
C ASP A 51 -0.11 17.97 -4.49
N ILE A 52 -0.83 18.31 -3.40
CA ILE A 52 -0.93 19.70 -2.92
C ILE A 52 0.41 20.18 -2.36
N HIS A 53 1.03 19.39 -1.48
CA HIS A 53 2.25 19.79 -0.77
C HIS A 53 3.52 19.65 -1.61
N ASP A 54 3.49 18.81 -2.65
CA ASP A 54 4.61 18.60 -3.58
C ASP A 54 4.50 19.40 -4.85
N TYR A 55 3.52 20.28 -4.97
CA TYR A 55 3.28 21.02 -6.21
C TYR A 55 4.56 21.67 -6.79
N ALA A 56 5.44 22.20 -5.94
CA ALA A 56 6.69 22.83 -6.37
C ALA A 56 7.69 21.83 -6.98
N SER A 57 7.90 20.68 -6.34
CA SER A 57 8.79 19.62 -6.84
C SER A 57 8.17 18.87 -8.02
N ASP A 58 6.84 18.66 -8.01
CA ASP A 58 6.13 18.02 -9.11
C ASP A 58 6.20 18.81 -10.44
N ARG A 59 6.29 20.14 -10.38
CA ARG A 59 6.46 20.97 -11.57
C ARG A 59 7.76 20.68 -12.34
N ILE A 60 8.80 20.28 -11.65
CA ILE A 60 10.11 19.96 -12.25
C ILE A 60 10.28 18.47 -12.54
N ASN A 61 9.38 17.62 -12.02
CA ASN A 61 9.44 16.18 -12.22
C ASN A 61 8.86 15.79 -13.58
N PRO A 62 9.68 15.25 -14.52
CA PRO A 62 9.19 14.87 -15.85
C PRO A 62 8.13 13.76 -15.82
N ARG A 63 8.07 12.93 -14.74
CA ARG A 63 7.08 11.86 -14.55
C ARG A 63 5.66 12.41 -14.39
N LYS A 64 5.49 13.61 -13.84
CA LYS A 64 4.18 14.26 -13.65
C LYS A 64 3.58 14.88 -14.93
N ARG A 65 4.23 14.67 -16.09
CA ARG A 65 3.76 15.16 -17.40
C ARG A 65 3.21 14.07 -18.30
N GLY A 66 2.93 12.86 -17.77
CA GLY A 66 2.53 11.70 -18.55
C GLY A 66 1.58 10.76 -17.81
N MET A 67 1.60 9.49 -18.19
CA MET A 67 0.73 8.44 -17.61
C MET A 67 0.96 8.19 -16.12
N GLU A 68 2.12 8.57 -15.57
CA GLU A 68 2.51 8.31 -14.18
C GLU A 68 2.02 9.39 -13.20
N GLY A 69 1.38 10.45 -13.67
CA GLY A 69 0.81 11.48 -12.81
C GLY A 69 0.44 12.75 -13.57
N ILE A 70 -0.44 13.52 -12.98
CA ILE A 70 -0.89 14.82 -13.51
C ILE A 70 -0.61 15.85 -12.42
N LEU A 71 -0.07 17.00 -12.82
CA LEU A 71 0.12 18.13 -11.93
C LEU A 71 -1.27 18.67 -11.51
N LEU A 72 -1.55 18.68 -10.22
CA LEU A 72 -2.82 19.18 -9.68
C LEU A 72 -2.86 20.71 -9.74
N PRO A 73 -3.75 21.34 -10.56
CA PRO A 73 -3.80 22.80 -10.65
C PRO A 73 -4.18 23.44 -9.30
N VAL A 74 -3.51 24.56 -8.95
CA VAL A 74 -3.67 25.26 -7.66
C VAL A 74 -5.13 25.64 -7.37
N GLN A 75 -5.91 25.95 -8.40
CA GLN A 75 -7.34 26.29 -8.26
C GLN A 75 -8.16 25.16 -7.62
N TYR A 76 -7.75 23.89 -7.74
CA TYR A 76 -8.44 22.74 -7.17
C TYR A 76 -7.93 22.34 -5.77
N HIS A 77 -6.84 22.92 -5.26
CA HIS A 77 -6.28 22.55 -3.96
C HIS A 77 -7.30 22.63 -2.83
N LYS A 78 -8.09 23.75 -2.76
CA LYS A 78 -9.13 23.89 -1.72
C LYS A 78 -10.25 22.87 -1.87
N LEU A 79 -10.62 22.51 -3.10
CA LEU A 79 -11.63 21.47 -3.35
C LEU A 79 -11.14 20.11 -2.86
N VAL A 80 -9.90 19.74 -3.21
CA VAL A 80 -9.29 18.48 -2.76
C VAL A 80 -9.17 18.44 -1.25
N GLN A 81 -8.74 19.52 -0.58
CA GLN A 81 -8.68 19.60 0.89
C GLN A 81 -10.06 19.35 1.55
N ARG A 82 -11.13 19.95 1.01
CA ARG A 82 -12.51 19.72 1.49
C ARG A 82 -12.95 18.27 1.29
N ALA A 83 -12.67 17.70 0.12
CA ALA A 83 -12.99 16.32 -0.18
C ALA A 83 -12.23 15.36 0.74
N VAL A 84 -10.94 15.61 1.00
CA VAL A 84 -10.11 14.87 1.97
C VAL A 84 -10.73 14.90 3.36
N LEU A 85 -11.12 16.08 3.86
CA LEU A 85 -11.73 16.21 5.18
C LEU A 85 -13.05 15.44 5.25
N SER A 86 -13.91 15.60 4.23
CA SER A 86 -15.20 14.88 4.17
C SER A 86 -15.01 13.36 4.15
N ALA A 87 -14.06 12.86 3.34
CA ALA A 87 -13.73 11.44 3.27
C ALA A 87 -13.23 10.92 4.62
N ALA A 88 -12.35 11.68 5.30
CA ALA A 88 -11.82 11.28 6.61
C ALA A 88 -12.93 11.19 7.66
N VAL A 89 -13.83 12.19 7.72
CA VAL A 89 -14.97 12.18 8.66
C VAL A 89 -15.90 11.00 8.39
N ILE A 90 -16.28 10.77 7.13
CA ILE A 90 -17.15 9.64 6.77
C ILE A 90 -16.49 8.32 7.15
N PHE A 91 -15.20 8.15 6.85
CA PHE A 91 -14.48 6.91 7.17
C PHE A 91 -14.38 6.68 8.68
N CYS A 92 -14.16 7.72 9.48
CA CYS A 92 -14.21 7.62 10.95
C CYS A 92 -15.59 7.17 11.43
N ILE A 93 -16.68 7.78 10.93
CA ILE A 93 -18.05 7.39 11.30
C ILE A 93 -18.31 5.92 10.99
N LEU A 94 -17.95 5.46 9.79
CA LEU A 94 -18.09 4.05 9.40
C LEU A 94 -17.29 3.13 10.30
N SER A 95 -16.08 3.51 10.69
CA SER A 95 -15.23 2.69 11.56
C SER A 95 -15.78 2.64 13.00
N PHE A 96 -16.25 3.73 13.55
CA PHE A 96 -16.94 3.73 14.85
C PHE A 96 -18.21 2.87 14.83
N ALA A 97 -18.97 2.90 13.73
CA ALA A 97 -20.17 2.08 13.56
C ALA A 97 -19.90 0.57 13.54
N THR A 98 -18.66 0.12 13.31
CA THR A 98 -18.28 -1.30 13.42
C THR A 98 -18.27 -1.83 14.87
N LEU A 99 -18.17 -0.92 15.86
CA LEU A 99 -17.96 -1.24 17.28
C LEU A 99 -16.71 -2.09 17.56
N SER A 100 -15.81 -2.21 16.59
CA SER A 100 -14.55 -2.94 16.71
C SER A 100 -13.41 -1.98 17.04
N LEU A 101 -12.78 -2.16 18.21
CA LEU A 101 -11.61 -1.36 18.60
C LEU A 101 -10.44 -1.52 17.62
N LEU A 102 -10.27 -2.72 17.06
CA LEU A 102 -9.23 -2.98 16.06
C LEU A 102 -9.49 -2.18 14.80
N ASN A 103 -10.76 -2.15 14.32
CA ASN A 103 -11.15 -1.37 13.14
C ASN A 103 -10.91 0.13 13.37
N VAL A 104 -11.40 0.68 14.49
CA VAL A 104 -11.22 2.10 14.83
C VAL A 104 -9.74 2.46 14.93
N PHE A 105 -8.93 1.64 15.63
CA PHE A 105 -7.50 1.86 15.76
C PHE A 105 -6.80 1.97 14.40
N PHE A 106 -7.03 1.02 13.50
CA PHE A 106 -6.37 1.04 12.20
C PHE A 106 -6.94 2.08 11.24
N ALA A 107 -8.22 2.46 11.36
CA ALA A 107 -8.78 3.58 10.61
C ALA A 107 -8.14 4.91 11.02
N VAL A 108 -8.03 5.18 12.31
CA VAL A 108 -7.37 6.38 12.83
C VAL A 108 -5.88 6.39 12.46
N THR A 109 -5.21 5.23 12.57
CA THR A 109 -3.80 5.09 12.16
C THR A 109 -3.61 5.40 10.68
N LEU A 110 -4.46 4.83 9.80
CA LEU A 110 -4.42 5.07 8.36
C LEU A 110 -4.58 6.56 8.03
N LEU A 111 -5.58 7.21 8.59
CA LEU A 111 -5.87 8.63 8.34
C LEU A 111 -4.76 9.54 8.86
N THR A 112 -4.33 9.31 10.11
CA THR A 112 -3.27 10.12 10.75
C THR A 112 -1.96 9.99 10.00
N LEU A 113 -1.53 8.76 9.69
CA LEU A 113 -0.28 8.53 8.97
C LEU A 113 -0.35 9.07 7.54
N SER A 114 -1.47 8.94 6.83
CA SER A 114 -1.65 9.53 5.50
C SER A 114 -1.53 11.06 5.54
N TYR A 115 -2.05 11.70 6.57
CA TYR A 115 -1.93 13.13 6.77
C TYR A 115 -0.49 13.57 7.05
N VAL A 116 0.14 13.01 8.10
CA VAL A 116 1.49 13.43 8.53
C VAL A 116 2.58 13.00 7.55
N TYR A 117 2.30 12.03 6.67
CA TYR A 117 3.21 11.57 5.65
C TYR A 117 3.63 12.69 4.68
N SER A 118 2.66 13.46 4.21
CA SER A 118 2.90 14.51 3.19
C SER A 118 2.85 15.93 3.75
N THR A 119 2.14 16.16 4.88
CA THR A 119 1.80 17.50 5.37
C THR A 119 2.90 18.09 6.27
N PRO A 120 3.34 19.36 6.03
CA PRO A 120 4.19 20.09 6.98
C PRO A 120 3.52 20.28 8.34
N PRO A 121 4.27 20.34 9.46
CA PRO A 121 5.73 20.29 9.54
C PRO A 121 6.31 18.87 9.55
N TRP A 122 5.46 17.83 9.57
CA TRP A 122 5.91 16.45 9.75
C TRP A 122 6.60 15.90 8.51
N ARG A 123 5.94 15.90 7.33
CA ARG A 123 6.44 15.38 6.06
C ARG A 123 7.29 14.10 6.22
N LEU A 124 6.70 13.05 6.81
CA LEU A 124 7.44 11.81 7.14
C LEU A 124 8.06 11.14 5.92
N LYS A 125 7.53 11.41 4.72
CA LYS A 125 8.09 10.92 3.45
C LYS A 125 9.52 11.41 3.16
N THR A 126 9.97 12.50 3.83
CA THR A 126 11.33 13.04 3.71
C THR A 126 12.20 12.71 4.92
N LYS A 127 11.78 11.78 5.78
CA LYS A 127 12.46 11.40 7.02
C LYS A 127 12.74 9.89 7.07
N PRO A 128 13.65 9.36 6.24
CA PRO A 128 13.97 7.94 6.25
C PRO A 128 14.57 7.48 7.60
N PRO A 129 14.25 6.27 8.06
CA PRO A 129 13.46 5.24 7.37
C PRO A 129 11.94 5.36 7.54
N LEU A 130 11.43 6.44 8.15
CA LEU A 130 9.99 6.62 8.42
C LEU A 130 9.16 6.70 7.13
N ASP A 131 9.72 7.20 6.02
CA ASP A 131 9.10 7.18 4.70
C ASP A 131 8.65 5.76 4.31
N ALA A 132 9.53 4.79 4.45
CA ALA A 132 9.23 3.39 4.14
C ALA A 132 8.30 2.75 5.18
N VAL A 133 8.53 2.97 6.48
CA VAL A 133 7.71 2.41 7.57
C VAL A 133 6.25 2.84 7.42
N VAL A 134 6.03 4.14 7.26
CA VAL A 134 4.67 4.70 7.13
C VAL A 134 4.00 4.20 5.85
N ALA A 135 4.73 4.13 4.73
CA ALA A 135 4.19 3.59 3.48
C ALA A 135 3.73 2.12 3.62
N GLY A 136 4.45 1.29 4.38
CA GLY A 136 4.03 -0.08 4.66
C GLY A 136 2.78 -0.16 5.53
N ILE A 137 2.67 0.68 6.55
CA ILE A 137 1.50 0.72 7.43
C ILE A 137 0.26 1.21 6.68
N ILE A 138 0.38 2.29 5.88
CA ILE A 138 -0.71 2.81 5.06
C ILE A 138 -1.08 1.81 3.95
N GLY A 139 -0.09 1.25 3.27
CA GLY A 139 -0.30 0.43 2.07
C GLY A 139 -0.73 -1.01 2.36
N PHE A 140 -0.40 -1.55 3.52
CA PHE A 140 -0.72 -2.94 3.84
C PHE A 140 -1.32 -3.14 5.24
N MET A 141 -0.60 -2.78 6.32
CA MET A 141 -1.03 -3.14 7.68
C MET A 141 -2.44 -2.63 7.99
N SER A 142 -2.71 -1.34 7.74
CA SER A 142 -4.00 -0.75 8.09
C SER A 142 -5.15 -1.33 7.26
N PRO A 143 -5.12 -1.37 5.91
CA PRO A 143 -6.22 -1.92 5.15
C PRO A 143 -6.43 -3.42 5.40
N PHE A 144 -5.36 -4.20 5.60
CA PHE A 144 -5.47 -5.61 5.99
C PHE A 144 -6.22 -5.76 7.32
N SER A 145 -5.79 -5.01 8.33
CA SER A 145 -6.36 -5.09 9.68
C SER A 145 -7.81 -4.61 9.74
N LEU A 146 -8.17 -3.61 8.93
CA LEU A 146 -9.55 -3.17 8.76
C LEU A 146 -10.43 -4.31 8.24
N GLY A 147 -10.00 -5.05 7.21
CA GLY A 147 -10.72 -6.22 6.72
C GLY A 147 -10.77 -7.35 7.75
N TYR A 148 -9.63 -7.67 8.35
CA TYR A 148 -9.49 -8.73 9.35
C TYR A 148 -10.41 -8.53 10.56
N SER A 149 -10.60 -7.27 10.99
CA SER A 149 -11.45 -6.92 12.13
C SER A 149 -12.94 -7.30 12.00
N PHE A 150 -13.41 -7.59 10.79
CA PHE A 150 -14.79 -8.05 10.56
C PHE A 150 -14.96 -9.55 10.72
N VAL A 151 -13.89 -10.30 10.63
CA VAL A 151 -13.95 -11.77 10.51
C VAL A 151 -13.24 -12.51 11.62
N ASP A 152 -12.51 -11.80 12.45
CA ASP A 152 -11.83 -12.35 13.62
C ASP A 152 -11.80 -11.33 14.75
N ASP A 153 -12.07 -11.79 15.96
CA ASP A 153 -12.02 -11.00 17.19
C ASP A 153 -10.63 -11.13 17.88
N ALA A 154 -9.65 -11.70 17.16
CA ALA A 154 -8.33 -11.95 17.70
C ALA A 154 -7.62 -10.66 18.09
N THR A 155 -6.99 -10.66 19.25
CA THR A 155 -6.16 -9.56 19.76
C THR A 155 -4.81 -9.46 19.03
N ALA A 156 -4.43 -10.49 18.26
CA ALA A 156 -3.18 -10.56 17.52
C ALA A 156 -3.45 -10.81 16.02
N LEU A 157 -2.80 -10.00 15.18
CA LEU A 157 -2.82 -10.19 13.74
C LEU A 157 -1.98 -11.41 13.33
N PRO A 158 -2.32 -12.09 12.22
CA PRO A 158 -1.53 -13.20 11.71
C PRO A 158 -0.13 -12.75 11.29
N LEU A 159 0.86 -13.64 11.40
CA LEU A 159 2.26 -13.37 11.04
C LEU A 159 2.40 -12.76 9.62
N HIS A 160 1.59 -13.24 8.68
CA HIS A 160 1.60 -12.75 7.31
C HIS A 160 1.25 -11.25 7.18
N ALA A 161 0.44 -10.70 8.10
CA ALA A 161 0.17 -9.26 8.11
C ALA A 161 1.45 -8.45 8.31
N TYR A 162 2.31 -8.89 9.21
CA TYR A 162 3.60 -8.25 9.48
C TYR A 162 4.58 -8.48 8.32
N LEU A 163 4.71 -9.71 7.84
CA LEU A 163 5.62 -10.05 6.74
C LEU A 163 5.31 -9.23 5.48
N PHE A 164 4.06 -9.18 5.05
CA PHE A 164 3.69 -8.41 3.86
C PHE A 164 3.78 -6.90 4.10
N THR A 165 3.57 -6.42 5.33
CA THR A 165 3.86 -5.02 5.67
C THR A 165 5.33 -4.70 5.46
N PHE A 166 6.25 -5.55 5.93
CA PHE A 166 7.69 -5.38 5.68
C PHE A 166 8.04 -5.44 4.20
N CYS A 167 7.38 -6.30 3.43
CA CYS A 167 7.54 -6.34 1.97
C CYS A 167 7.13 -4.99 1.33
N VAL A 168 5.97 -4.43 1.71
CA VAL A 168 5.52 -3.14 1.17
C VAL A 168 6.43 -1.99 1.61
N MET A 169 6.90 -1.98 2.88
CA MET A 169 7.92 -1.04 3.36
C MET A 169 9.18 -1.07 2.48
N SER A 170 9.69 -2.26 2.22
CA SER A 170 10.90 -2.44 1.44
C SER A 170 10.72 -2.10 -0.04
N LEU A 171 9.54 -2.40 -0.61
CA LEU A 171 9.15 -1.97 -1.95
C LEU A 171 9.07 -0.44 -2.08
N HIS A 172 8.57 0.23 -1.03
CA HIS A 172 8.57 1.69 -1.00
C HIS A 172 10.01 2.24 -0.99
N ALA A 173 10.88 1.70 -0.13
CA ALA A 173 12.30 2.08 -0.13
C ALA A 173 12.94 1.87 -1.52
N PHE A 174 12.64 0.76 -2.21
CA PHE A 174 13.09 0.51 -3.58
C PHE A 174 12.55 1.55 -4.57
N SER A 175 11.27 1.93 -4.45
CA SER A 175 10.65 2.89 -5.37
C SER A 175 11.31 4.27 -5.33
N THR A 176 11.92 4.66 -4.21
CA THR A 176 12.63 5.94 -4.10
C THR A 176 13.90 6.02 -4.99
N ILE A 177 14.39 4.87 -5.51
CA ILE A 177 15.47 4.87 -6.51
C ILE A 177 15.02 5.56 -7.79
N MET A 178 13.75 5.45 -8.18
CA MET A 178 13.22 5.98 -9.43
C MET A 178 13.18 7.51 -9.48
N ASP A 179 13.13 8.16 -8.33
CA ASP A 179 13.03 9.61 -8.16
C ASP A 179 14.31 10.22 -7.56
N TYR A 180 15.39 9.43 -7.44
CA TYR A 180 16.60 9.81 -6.71
C TYR A 180 17.17 11.17 -7.11
N ASP A 181 17.31 11.44 -8.41
CA ASP A 181 17.91 12.69 -8.89
C ASP A 181 16.95 13.88 -8.67
N VAL A 182 15.64 13.68 -8.86
CA VAL A 182 14.62 14.71 -8.60
C VAL A 182 14.54 15.03 -7.11
N ASP A 183 14.50 14.01 -6.24
CA ASP A 183 14.46 14.18 -4.79
C ASP A 183 15.70 14.91 -4.28
N LYS A 184 16.87 14.58 -4.84
CA LYS A 184 18.14 15.24 -4.50
C LYS A 184 18.15 16.71 -4.91
N ILE A 185 17.60 17.05 -6.09
CA ILE A 185 17.51 18.43 -6.57
C ILE A 185 16.50 19.25 -5.76
N SER A 186 15.35 18.65 -5.41
CA SER A 186 14.31 19.30 -4.61
C SER A 186 14.65 19.42 -3.12
N GLY A 187 15.73 18.75 -2.67
CA GLY A 187 16.14 18.70 -1.27
C GLY A 187 15.30 17.70 -0.42
N ASP A 188 14.49 16.85 -1.03
CA ASP A 188 13.73 15.82 -0.36
C ASP A 188 14.65 14.64 0.00
N ARG A 189 14.73 14.33 1.29
CA ARG A 189 15.59 13.26 1.79
C ARG A 189 14.77 11.97 1.92
N THR A 190 14.63 11.26 0.80
CA THR A 190 13.98 9.94 0.73
C THR A 190 14.95 8.80 1.08
N PHE A 191 14.46 7.55 1.18
CA PHE A 191 15.27 6.39 1.58
C PHE A 191 16.52 6.23 0.67
N ALA A 192 16.35 6.27 -0.65
CA ALA A 192 17.48 6.15 -1.57
C ALA A 192 18.46 7.33 -1.49
N VAL A 193 17.97 8.55 -1.26
CA VAL A 193 18.83 9.74 -1.09
C VAL A 193 19.65 9.64 0.20
N ALA A 194 19.05 9.11 1.28
CA ALA A 194 19.72 9.02 2.57
C ALA A 194 20.72 7.86 2.66
N PHE A 195 20.37 6.69 2.13
CA PHE A 195 21.13 5.44 2.32
C PHE A 195 21.81 4.94 1.03
N GLY A 196 21.52 5.57 -0.11
CA GLY A 196 22.05 5.21 -1.42
C GLY A 196 21.18 4.20 -2.18
N LYS A 197 21.25 4.26 -3.52
CA LYS A 197 20.47 3.41 -4.45
C LYS A 197 20.71 1.91 -4.21
N ARG A 198 21.95 1.50 -3.89
CA ARG A 198 22.28 0.09 -3.62
C ARG A 198 21.61 -0.41 -2.35
N THR A 199 21.65 0.35 -1.26
CA THR A 199 20.98 -0.02 -0.01
C THR A 199 19.46 -0.12 -0.21
N ALA A 200 18.86 0.81 -0.97
CA ALA A 200 17.45 0.79 -1.31
C ALA A 200 17.04 -0.42 -2.18
N ALA A 201 17.96 -1.02 -2.95
CA ALA A 201 17.72 -2.26 -3.68
C ALA A 201 18.01 -3.51 -2.83
N PHE A 202 19.01 -3.47 -1.94
CA PHE A 202 19.37 -4.59 -1.08
C PHE A 202 18.32 -4.87 0.00
N PHE A 203 17.72 -3.83 0.56
CA PHE A 203 16.71 -3.96 1.61
C PHE A 203 15.52 -4.85 1.21
N PRO A 204 14.83 -4.63 0.07
CA PRO A 204 13.78 -5.54 -0.37
C PRO A 204 14.29 -6.93 -0.75
N ALA A 205 15.51 -7.07 -1.28
CA ALA A 205 16.09 -8.38 -1.55
C ALA A 205 16.17 -9.23 -0.28
N MET A 206 16.62 -8.64 0.83
CA MET A 206 16.67 -9.32 2.16
C MET A 206 15.27 -9.67 2.67
N ILE A 207 14.34 -8.70 2.68
CA ILE A 207 13.00 -8.89 3.26
C ILE A 207 12.22 -9.95 2.47
N PHE A 208 12.25 -9.91 1.13
CA PHE A 208 11.59 -10.90 0.31
C PHE A 208 12.23 -12.28 0.43
N SER A 209 13.57 -12.37 0.51
CA SER A 209 14.26 -13.65 0.74
C SER A 209 13.85 -14.28 2.07
N PHE A 210 13.77 -13.49 3.14
CA PHE A 210 13.26 -13.98 4.43
C PHE A 210 11.80 -14.43 4.33
N SER A 211 10.96 -13.64 3.67
CA SER A 211 9.51 -13.90 3.56
C SER A 211 9.19 -15.17 2.77
N VAL A 212 10.03 -15.58 1.79
CA VAL A 212 9.85 -16.80 1.01
C VAL A 212 9.74 -18.07 1.89
N PHE A 213 10.42 -18.11 3.02
CA PHE A 213 10.37 -19.26 3.94
C PHE A 213 9.01 -19.46 4.59
N PHE A 214 8.22 -18.39 4.74
CA PHE A 214 6.90 -18.40 5.39
C PHE A 214 5.74 -18.47 4.39
N ILE A 215 6.01 -18.39 3.09
CA ILE A 215 4.99 -18.48 2.05
C ILE A 215 4.84 -19.96 1.63
N HIS A 216 3.62 -20.48 1.71
CA HIS A 216 3.30 -21.86 1.33
C HIS A 216 2.69 -21.95 -0.09
N ILE A 217 2.11 -20.87 -0.60
CA ILE A 217 1.45 -20.82 -1.91
C ILE A 217 2.51 -20.71 -3.00
N LEU A 218 2.60 -21.71 -3.88
CA LEU A 218 3.68 -21.86 -4.86
C LEU A 218 3.80 -20.63 -5.80
N TYR A 219 2.71 -20.17 -6.39
CA TYR A 219 2.78 -19.04 -7.33
C TYR A 219 3.19 -17.73 -6.65
N VAL A 220 2.82 -17.53 -5.38
CA VAL A 220 3.31 -16.38 -4.58
C VAL A 220 4.80 -16.51 -4.31
N LYS A 221 5.26 -17.74 -3.98
CA LYS A 221 6.68 -18.02 -3.76
C LYS A 221 7.51 -17.76 -5.02
N VAL A 222 7.05 -18.22 -6.19
CA VAL A 222 7.69 -17.97 -7.49
C VAL A 222 7.76 -16.47 -7.78
N PHE A 223 6.69 -15.74 -7.52
CA PHE A 223 6.67 -14.29 -7.67
C PHE A 223 7.69 -13.59 -6.76
N PHE A 224 7.84 -14.03 -5.51
CA PHE A 224 8.84 -13.45 -4.59
C PHE A 224 10.27 -13.71 -5.06
N VAL A 225 10.57 -14.93 -5.55
CA VAL A 225 11.87 -15.25 -6.13
C VAL A 225 12.16 -14.37 -7.35
N PHE A 226 11.18 -14.15 -8.21
CA PHE A 226 11.30 -13.22 -9.33
C PHE A 226 11.60 -11.78 -8.85
N CYS A 227 10.92 -11.29 -7.82
CA CYS A 227 11.20 -9.96 -7.24
C CYS A 227 12.63 -9.88 -6.70
N ILE A 228 13.09 -10.89 -5.95
CA ILE A 228 14.46 -10.97 -5.42
C ILE A 228 15.48 -10.84 -6.55
N PHE A 229 15.29 -11.55 -7.64
CA PHE A 229 16.17 -11.48 -8.81
C PHE A 229 16.25 -10.05 -9.38
N LEU A 230 15.13 -9.36 -9.51
CA LEU A 230 15.11 -7.96 -9.97
C LEU A 230 15.84 -7.02 -9.00
N PHE A 231 15.64 -7.17 -7.70
CA PHE A 231 16.32 -6.35 -6.69
C PHE A 231 17.85 -6.56 -6.73
N ILE A 232 18.30 -7.79 -6.92
CA ILE A 232 19.72 -8.13 -7.06
C ILE A 232 20.31 -7.46 -8.32
N ILE A 233 19.61 -7.49 -9.44
CA ILE A 233 20.06 -6.79 -10.67
C ILE A 233 20.24 -5.29 -10.37
N ILE A 234 19.27 -4.65 -9.72
CA ILE A 234 19.35 -3.22 -9.43
C ILE A 234 20.42 -2.91 -8.37
N PHE A 235 20.71 -3.83 -7.46
CA PHE A 235 21.81 -3.67 -6.52
C PHE A 235 23.17 -3.55 -7.23
N PHE A 236 23.40 -4.38 -8.26
CA PHE A 236 24.63 -4.32 -9.03
C PHE A 236 24.64 -3.17 -10.05
N ILE A 237 23.49 -2.85 -10.67
CA ILE A 237 23.33 -1.80 -11.69
C ILE A 237 22.29 -0.78 -11.21
N PRO A 238 22.64 0.13 -10.28
CA PRO A 238 21.69 1.04 -9.62
C PRO A 238 21.26 2.21 -10.51
N SER A 239 20.50 1.92 -11.57
CA SER A 239 19.97 2.86 -12.52
C SER A 239 18.50 3.18 -12.22
N GLU A 240 18.11 4.47 -12.24
CA GLU A 240 16.72 4.91 -12.06
C GLU A 240 15.81 4.33 -13.15
N ARG A 241 16.28 4.33 -14.40
CA ARG A 241 15.53 3.77 -15.53
C ARG A 241 15.28 2.26 -15.36
N MET A 242 16.30 1.51 -14.95
CA MET A 242 16.17 0.07 -14.72
C MET A 242 15.30 -0.21 -13.50
N ALA A 243 15.44 0.56 -12.42
CA ALA A 243 14.57 0.44 -11.24
C ALA A 243 13.10 0.66 -11.60
N ARG A 244 12.80 1.60 -12.51
CA ARG A 244 11.44 1.84 -13.02
C ARG A 244 10.90 0.61 -13.77
N TYR A 245 11.66 0.02 -14.67
CA TYR A 245 11.23 -1.20 -15.37
C TYR A 245 11.06 -2.38 -14.41
N ALA A 246 11.97 -2.54 -13.46
CA ALA A 246 11.85 -3.58 -12.42
C ALA A 246 10.59 -3.38 -11.58
N PHE A 247 10.32 -2.15 -11.13
CA PHE A 247 9.10 -1.82 -10.36
C PHE A 247 7.82 -2.09 -11.15
N LEU A 248 7.79 -1.71 -12.45
CA LEU A 248 6.66 -2.00 -13.32
C LEU A 248 6.45 -3.51 -13.51
N SER A 249 7.54 -4.28 -13.68
CA SER A 249 7.48 -5.74 -13.79
C SER A 249 6.95 -6.39 -12.50
N ILE A 250 7.37 -5.90 -11.33
CA ILE A 250 6.85 -6.32 -10.03
C ILE A 250 5.36 -6.00 -9.91
N PHE A 251 4.95 -4.82 -10.34
CA PHE A 251 3.55 -4.41 -10.31
C PHE A 251 2.66 -5.29 -11.20
N ILE A 252 3.11 -5.58 -12.43
CA ILE A 252 2.40 -6.49 -13.34
C ILE A 252 2.35 -7.90 -12.75
N GLY A 253 3.47 -8.41 -12.22
CA GLY A 253 3.52 -9.71 -11.54
C GLY A 253 2.57 -9.79 -10.34
N ALA A 254 2.47 -8.73 -9.55
CA ALA A 254 1.52 -8.66 -8.44
C ALA A 254 0.06 -8.71 -8.92
N ILE A 255 -0.28 -8.03 -10.03
CA ILE A 255 -1.63 -8.13 -10.64
C ILE A 255 -1.92 -9.56 -11.04
N ILE A 256 -0.99 -10.26 -11.67
CA ILE A 256 -1.15 -11.67 -12.09
C ILE A 256 -1.40 -12.56 -10.86
N VAL A 257 -0.59 -12.42 -9.81
CA VAL A 257 -0.72 -13.19 -8.55
C VAL A 257 -2.09 -12.95 -7.92
N VAL A 258 -2.53 -11.69 -7.82
CA VAL A 258 -3.84 -11.34 -7.28
C VAL A 258 -4.98 -11.88 -8.15
N SER A 259 -4.84 -11.84 -9.48
CA SER A 259 -5.85 -12.40 -10.40
C SER A 259 -5.99 -13.91 -10.26
N ILE A 260 -4.88 -14.64 -10.08
CA ILE A 260 -4.91 -16.08 -9.79
C ILE A 260 -5.62 -16.34 -8.46
N TRP A 261 -5.26 -15.61 -7.40
CA TRP A 261 -5.89 -15.74 -6.09
C TRP A 261 -7.39 -15.47 -6.13
N ILE A 262 -7.85 -14.42 -6.84
CA ILE A 262 -9.28 -14.12 -7.02
C ILE A 262 -9.96 -15.27 -7.78
N GLY A 263 -9.33 -15.82 -8.82
CA GLY A 263 -9.83 -16.96 -9.56
C GLY A 263 -10.04 -18.19 -8.66
N GLU A 264 -9.07 -18.52 -7.82
CA GLU A 264 -9.16 -19.61 -6.84
C GLU A 264 -10.30 -19.38 -5.83
N LEU A 265 -10.42 -18.13 -5.33
CA LEU A 265 -11.48 -17.73 -4.40
C LEU A 265 -12.87 -17.91 -5.03
N ILE A 266 -13.07 -17.47 -6.27
CA ILE A 266 -14.34 -17.62 -7.00
C ILE A 266 -14.69 -19.11 -7.19
N ILE A 267 -13.71 -19.94 -7.55
CA ILE A 267 -13.90 -21.38 -7.72
C ILE A 267 -14.29 -22.02 -6.39
N HIS A 268 -13.62 -21.63 -5.30
CA HIS A 268 -13.93 -22.13 -3.96
C HIS A 268 -15.37 -21.75 -3.54
N LEU A 269 -15.74 -20.48 -3.68
CA LEU A 269 -17.09 -20.00 -3.36
C LEU A 269 -18.18 -20.70 -4.18
N LYS A 270 -17.97 -20.95 -5.48
CA LYS A 270 -18.89 -21.72 -6.31
C LYS A 270 -19.09 -23.14 -5.77
N ARG A 271 -18.03 -23.83 -5.35
CA ARG A 271 -18.14 -25.19 -4.77
C ARG A 271 -18.94 -25.21 -3.47
N VAL A 272 -18.79 -24.17 -2.64
CA VAL A 272 -19.52 -24.07 -1.36
C VAL A 272 -21.00 -23.71 -1.56
N CYS A 273 -21.32 -22.87 -2.55
CA CYS A 273 -22.71 -22.47 -2.84
C CYS A 273 -23.54 -23.52 -3.60
N TRP A 274 -22.93 -24.58 -4.16
CA TRP A 274 -23.61 -25.66 -4.90
C TRP A 274 -23.67 -26.98 -4.12
N LEU A 275 -23.16 -27.02 -2.90
CA LEU A 275 -23.33 -28.09 -1.92
C LEU A 275 -24.37 -27.71 -0.87
#